data_56ee38e32162c5cd10f958a92bceab7d
#
_entry.id   56ee38e32162c5cd10f958a92bceab7d
#
_cell.length_a   1.000
_cell.length_b   1.000
_cell.length_c   1.000
_cell.angle_alpha   90.00
_cell.angle_beta   90.00
_cell.angle_gamma   90.00
#
_symmetry.space_group_name_H-M   'P 1'
#
loop_
_entity.id
_entity.type
_entity.pdbx_description
1 polymer ?
#
loop_
_entity_poly.entity_id
_entity_poly.type
_entity_poly.pdbx_seq_one_letter_code
_entity_poly.pdbx_strand_id
1 'polypeptide(L)'
;GGNAHTEFLGHPTDMEIDPETNEVFVTDGYLNRRVIVFDATTGEYKRHWGAYGNEPQDFPAGTSYLAGRYRHAGPDGELLDSGFFPPIAPDRQDADTGAAFDPNGSPSQQFNIVHGVRLTKDGLVYIADRTNSRVQVFQRDGTYVDEVVIAKATMGEGSAWDVDVSPDEQQTFLYVADGTNQRVWIVQRATLEVLGSFGRRGHGAGEFHWIHRLVVDSQGNLYTGEVNRGRRLQKWVLAEDNTATE
;
A
#
# COMPACT_ATOMS: atom_id res chain seq x y z
N GLY A 1 -2.17 -18.21 -8.20
CA GLY A 1 -1.04 -18.42 -9.11
C GLY A 1 0.18 -17.70 -8.58
N GLY A 2 1.36 -18.12 -8.99
CA GLY A 2 2.60 -17.38 -8.72
C GLY A 2 2.72 -16.12 -9.57
N ASN A 3 3.82 -15.40 -9.42
CA ASN A 3 4.03 -14.11 -10.12
C ASN A 3 4.02 -14.21 -11.65
N ALA A 4 4.36 -15.34 -12.22
CA ALA A 4 4.35 -15.56 -13.67
C ALA A 4 2.95 -15.84 -14.26
N HIS A 5 1.93 -16.12 -13.43
CA HIS A 5 0.58 -16.41 -13.92
C HIS A 5 -0.16 -15.14 -14.32
N THR A 6 -0.76 -15.13 -15.51
CA THR A 6 -1.52 -13.98 -16.04
C THR A 6 -3.03 -14.14 -15.90
N GLU A 7 -3.53 -15.34 -15.59
CA GLU A 7 -4.95 -15.65 -15.42
C GLU A 7 -5.40 -15.70 -13.95
N PHE A 8 -4.47 -15.87 -13.02
CA PHE A 8 -4.77 -16.03 -11.60
C PHE A 8 -4.01 -15.01 -10.77
N LEU A 9 -4.73 -14.33 -9.89
CA LEU A 9 -4.18 -13.41 -8.91
C LEU A 9 -3.83 -14.13 -7.59
N GLY A 10 -2.89 -13.57 -6.86
CA GLY A 10 -2.42 -14.05 -5.56
C GLY A 10 -2.95 -13.21 -4.39
N HIS A 11 -4.25 -13.11 -4.22
CA HIS A 11 -4.92 -12.25 -3.24
C HIS A 11 -4.59 -10.76 -3.45
N PRO A 12 -5.23 -10.15 -4.45
CA PRO A 12 -5.05 -8.74 -4.77
C PRO A 12 -5.46 -7.85 -3.59
N THR A 13 -4.82 -6.73 -3.47
CA THR A 13 -4.96 -5.78 -2.36
C THR A 13 -5.74 -4.55 -2.76
N ASP A 14 -5.52 -4.07 -3.99
CA ASP A 14 -6.17 -2.88 -4.53
C ASP A 14 -6.25 -2.92 -6.05
N MET A 15 -7.08 -2.03 -6.61
CA MET A 15 -7.15 -1.80 -8.05
C MET A 15 -7.60 -0.39 -8.36
N GLU A 16 -7.13 0.14 -9.49
CA GLU A 16 -7.60 1.40 -10.05
C GLU A 16 -7.73 1.31 -11.56
N ILE A 17 -8.74 1.98 -12.11
CA ILE A 17 -8.99 2.04 -13.55
C ILE A 17 -8.46 3.35 -14.10
N ASP A 18 -7.64 3.26 -15.15
CA ASP A 18 -7.24 4.40 -15.96
C ASP A 18 -8.27 4.64 -17.08
N PRO A 19 -9.06 5.71 -17.02
CA PRO A 19 -10.07 5.98 -18.04
C PRO A 19 -9.45 6.44 -19.38
N GLU A 20 -8.20 6.90 -19.37
CA GLU A 20 -7.54 7.35 -20.61
C GLU A 20 -7.07 6.18 -21.48
N THR A 21 -6.56 5.12 -20.85
CA THR A 21 -6.04 3.94 -21.55
C THR A 21 -6.98 2.75 -21.53
N ASN A 22 -8.09 2.84 -20.80
CA ASN A 22 -9.02 1.75 -20.53
C ASN A 22 -8.31 0.53 -19.93
N GLU A 23 -7.44 0.78 -18.95
CA GLU A 23 -6.67 -0.25 -18.26
C GLU A 23 -7.03 -0.31 -16.79
N VAL A 24 -7.02 -1.51 -16.21
CA VAL A 24 -7.11 -1.71 -14.77
C VAL A 24 -5.77 -2.17 -14.22
N PHE A 25 -5.26 -1.39 -13.28
CA PHE A 25 -4.02 -1.68 -12.53
C PHE A 25 -4.41 -2.38 -11.24
N VAL A 26 -3.83 -3.53 -10.99
CA VAL A 26 -4.12 -4.34 -9.80
C VAL A 26 -2.83 -4.57 -9.02
N THR A 27 -2.83 -4.19 -7.75
CA THR A 27 -1.76 -4.59 -6.83
C THR A 27 -2.05 -6.01 -6.34
N ASP A 28 -1.24 -6.96 -6.76
CA ASP A 28 -1.38 -8.38 -6.44
C ASP A 28 -0.34 -8.77 -5.39
N GLY A 29 -0.64 -8.45 -4.11
CA GLY A 29 0.38 -8.24 -3.09
C GLY A 29 0.46 -9.27 -1.97
N TYR A 30 -0.61 -9.98 -1.58
CA TYR A 30 -0.51 -10.88 -0.42
C TYR A 30 0.23 -12.19 -0.70
N LEU A 31 0.08 -12.73 -1.89
CA LEU A 31 0.77 -13.96 -2.29
C LEU A 31 1.73 -13.74 -3.45
N ASN A 32 1.58 -12.63 -4.16
CA ASN A 32 2.43 -12.21 -5.25
C ASN A 32 3.13 -10.88 -4.91
N ARG A 33 4.00 -10.42 -5.81
CA ARG A 33 4.88 -9.26 -5.59
C ARG A 33 4.87 -8.35 -6.81
N ARG A 34 3.65 -8.06 -7.33
CA ARG A 34 3.52 -7.39 -8.62
C ARG A 34 2.38 -6.39 -8.66
N VAL A 35 2.53 -5.43 -9.56
CA VAL A 35 1.41 -4.74 -10.19
C VAL A 35 1.12 -5.48 -11.50
N ILE A 36 -0.13 -5.80 -11.77
CA ILE A 36 -0.55 -6.46 -13.01
C ILE A 36 -1.67 -5.64 -13.67
N VAL A 37 -1.61 -5.52 -14.98
CA VAL A 37 -2.49 -4.66 -15.76
C VAL A 37 -3.27 -5.47 -16.77
N PHE A 38 -4.56 -5.20 -16.83
CA PHE A 38 -5.49 -5.80 -17.76
C PHE A 38 -6.24 -4.72 -18.55
N ASP A 39 -6.79 -5.10 -19.68
CA ASP A 39 -7.80 -4.28 -20.35
C ASP A 39 -9.08 -4.25 -19.50
N ALA A 40 -9.59 -3.05 -19.20
CA ALA A 40 -10.72 -2.89 -18.28
C ALA A 40 -12.05 -3.37 -18.87
N THR A 41 -12.16 -3.52 -20.20
CA THR A 41 -13.37 -3.99 -20.88
C THR A 41 -13.34 -5.50 -21.12
N THR A 42 -12.21 -6.03 -21.58
CA THR A 42 -12.10 -7.43 -22.02
C THR A 42 -11.53 -8.35 -20.94
N GLY A 43 -10.81 -7.80 -19.95
CA GLY A 43 -10.05 -8.56 -18.96
C GLY A 43 -8.77 -9.18 -19.53
N GLU A 44 -8.38 -8.82 -20.76
CA GLU A 44 -7.16 -9.35 -21.37
C GLU A 44 -5.91 -8.82 -20.64
N TYR A 45 -4.98 -9.72 -20.34
CA TYR A 45 -3.68 -9.37 -19.75
C TYR A 45 -2.85 -8.48 -20.68
N LYS A 46 -2.26 -7.43 -20.12
CA LYS A 46 -1.37 -6.52 -20.85
C LYS A 46 0.09 -6.62 -20.42
N ARG A 47 0.38 -6.47 -19.14
CA ARG A 47 1.73 -6.45 -18.57
C ARG A 47 1.70 -6.60 -17.06
N HIS A 48 2.84 -6.84 -16.47
CA HIS A 48 3.06 -6.72 -15.03
C HIS A 48 4.51 -6.34 -14.74
N TRP A 49 4.77 -5.88 -13.50
CA TRP A 49 6.11 -5.56 -13.02
C TRP A 49 6.20 -5.67 -11.50
N GLY A 50 7.40 -5.84 -10.99
CA GLY A 50 7.78 -5.79 -9.58
C GLY A 50 8.38 -4.45 -9.16
N ALA A 51 8.97 -4.40 -7.98
CA ALA A 51 9.67 -3.21 -7.51
C ALA A 51 10.77 -2.78 -8.48
N TYR A 52 10.96 -1.47 -8.64
CA TYR A 52 11.89 -0.85 -9.59
C TYR A 52 11.68 -1.22 -11.07
N GLY A 53 10.52 -1.76 -11.42
CA GLY A 53 10.25 -2.28 -12.77
C GLY A 53 10.87 -3.65 -13.03
N ASN A 54 11.45 -4.30 -12.01
CA ASN A 54 12.05 -5.62 -12.13
C ASN A 54 11.00 -6.72 -12.36
N GLU A 55 11.44 -7.86 -12.87
CA GLU A 55 10.62 -9.06 -12.92
C GLU A 55 10.28 -9.52 -11.49
N PRO A 56 8.99 -9.70 -11.15
CA PRO A 56 8.60 -10.12 -9.81
C PRO A 56 8.98 -11.59 -9.56
N GLN A 57 9.68 -11.82 -8.45
CA GLN A 57 10.08 -13.16 -8.02
C GLN A 57 9.11 -13.70 -6.97
N ASP A 58 8.91 -14.99 -6.95
CA ASP A 58 8.13 -15.63 -5.89
C ASP A 58 8.82 -15.48 -4.53
N PHE A 59 8.06 -15.52 -3.47
CA PHE A 59 8.63 -15.45 -2.12
C PHE A 59 9.59 -16.62 -1.89
N PRO A 60 10.73 -16.40 -1.23
CA PRO A 60 11.56 -17.50 -0.77
C PRO A 60 10.74 -18.52 0.02
N ALA A 61 11.03 -19.80 -0.13
CA ALA A 61 10.29 -20.85 0.52
C ALA A 61 10.18 -20.63 2.04
N GLY A 62 8.97 -20.64 2.58
CA GLY A 62 8.69 -20.42 4.00
C GLY A 62 8.61 -18.95 4.44
N THR A 63 8.79 -17.97 3.54
CA THR A 63 8.77 -16.53 3.89
C THR A 63 7.52 -15.78 3.40
N SER A 64 6.58 -16.45 2.73
CA SER A 64 5.37 -15.78 2.27
C SER A 64 4.58 -15.22 3.46
N TYR A 65 3.93 -14.06 3.26
CA TYR A 65 3.05 -13.42 4.23
C TYR A 65 2.06 -14.38 4.90
N LEU A 66 1.62 -15.41 4.18
CA LEU A 66 0.69 -16.41 4.67
C LEU A 66 1.37 -17.60 5.38
N ALA A 67 2.68 -17.77 5.27
CA ALA A 67 3.37 -18.93 5.86
C ALA A 67 3.25 -19.02 7.40
N GLY A 68 2.90 -17.92 8.07
CA GLY A 68 2.66 -17.90 9.51
C GLY A 68 1.25 -17.52 9.95
N ARG A 69 0.38 -17.09 9.03
CA ARG A 69 -0.92 -16.46 9.38
C ARG A 69 -2.15 -17.26 9.03
N TYR A 70 -2.10 -18.11 8.01
CA TYR A 70 -3.20 -19.00 7.66
C TYR A 70 -2.74 -20.44 7.87
N ARG A 71 -2.93 -20.93 9.07
CA ARG A 71 -2.91 -22.37 9.27
C ARG A 71 -4.17 -22.89 8.60
N HIS A 72 -3.97 -23.68 7.54
CA HIS A 72 -5.05 -24.40 6.91
C HIS A 72 -5.74 -25.29 7.93
N ALA A 73 -7.05 -25.51 7.77
CA ALA A 73 -7.74 -26.54 8.49
C ALA A 73 -6.95 -27.85 8.35
N GLY A 74 -6.65 -28.50 9.45
CA GLY A 74 -6.09 -29.84 9.44
C GLY A 74 -6.98 -30.80 8.67
N PRO A 75 -6.52 -32.01 8.34
CA PRO A 75 -7.29 -33.02 7.62
C PRO A 75 -8.66 -33.32 8.23
N ASP A 76 -8.87 -32.98 9.46
CA ASP A 76 -10.04 -33.15 10.31
C ASP A 76 -10.95 -31.91 10.34
N GLY A 77 -10.62 -30.84 9.60
CA GLY A 77 -11.43 -29.62 9.56
C GLY A 77 -11.32 -28.74 10.82
N GLU A 78 -10.45 -29.08 11.74
CA GLU A 78 -10.20 -28.26 12.92
C GLU A 78 -9.45 -27.00 12.50
N LEU A 79 -10.08 -25.82 12.68
CA LEU A 79 -9.47 -24.53 12.49
C LEU A 79 -8.39 -24.35 13.56
N LEU A 80 -7.16 -24.64 13.21
CA LEU A 80 -6.02 -24.37 14.06
C LEU A 80 -5.80 -22.85 14.10
N ASP A 81 -6.42 -22.27 15.09
CA ASP A 81 -6.39 -20.88 15.51
C ASP A 81 -7.33 -19.93 14.75
N SER A 82 -8.38 -19.56 15.47
CA SER A 82 -9.39 -18.60 15.06
C SER A 82 -8.80 -17.21 14.95
N GLY A 83 -8.31 -16.81 13.80
CA GLY A 83 -8.35 -15.43 13.33
C GLY A 83 -7.93 -14.30 14.27
N PHE A 84 -7.17 -14.55 15.29
CA PHE A 84 -6.48 -13.54 16.04
C PHE A 84 -5.20 -13.21 15.25
N PHE A 85 -5.19 -12.06 14.61
CA PHE A 85 -3.93 -11.53 14.12
C PHE A 85 -2.95 -11.55 15.31
N PRO A 86 -1.82 -12.26 15.21
CA PRO A 86 -0.84 -12.20 16.28
C PRO A 86 -0.50 -10.74 16.55
N PRO A 87 -0.11 -10.39 17.76
CA PRO A 87 0.48 -9.10 18.01
C PRO A 87 1.54 -8.90 16.92
N ILE A 88 1.58 -7.70 16.33
CA ILE A 88 2.49 -7.32 15.23
C ILE A 88 3.78 -8.09 15.42
N ALA A 89 4.08 -9.00 14.49
CA ALA A 89 5.29 -9.78 14.60
C ALA A 89 6.43 -8.77 14.76
N PRO A 90 7.22 -8.81 15.85
CA PRO A 90 8.31 -7.88 16.05
C PRO A 90 9.33 -7.98 14.90
N ASP A 91 9.25 -9.07 14.16
CA ASP A 91 10.24 -9.48 13.18
C ASP A 91 9.72 -9.14 11.77
N ARG A 92 10.19 -8.05 11.23
CA ARG A 92 10.11 -7.75 9.80
C ARG A 92 11.26 -8.46 9.11
N GLN A 93 10.97 -9.11 7.98
CA GLN A 93 11.96 -9.74 7.15
C GLN A 93 12.25 -8.90 5.91
N ASP A 94 13.49 -8.94 5.46
CA ASP A 94 13.90 -8.43 4.16
C ASP A 94 13.22 -9.24 3.06
N ALA A 95 12.67 -8.54 2.08
CA ALA A 95 11.85 -9.17 1.04
C ALA A 95 12.66 -10.01 0.06
N ASP A 96 13.92 -9.70 -0.14
CA ASP A 96 14.76 -10.39 -1.13
C ASP A 96 15.39 -11.63 -0.55
N THR A 97 15.82 -11.55 0.71
CA THR A 97 16.66 -12.58 1.34
C THR A 97 15.93 -13.40 2.40
N GLY A 98 14.82 -12.89 2.95
CA GLY A 98 14.15 -13.47 4.11
C GLY A 98 14.90 -13.29 5.44
N ALA A 99 16.03 -12.58 5.43
CA ALA A 99 16.79 -12.26 6.64
C ALA A 99 16.02 -11.25 7.52
N ALA A 100 16.50 -11.05 8.76
CA ALA A 100 15.96 -10.00 9.62
C ALA A 100 16.12 -8.63 8.94
N PHE A 101 15.07 -7.82 9.00
CA PHE A 101 15.07 -6.49 8.38
C PHE A 101 16.09 -5.56 9.07
N ASP A 102 16.95 -4.94 8.27
CA ASP A 102 17.85 -3.87 8.66
C ASP A 102 17.37 -2.54 8.04
N PRO A 103 16.90 -1.56 8.83
CA PRO A 103 16.49 -0.27 8.31
C PRO A 103 17.64 0.53 7.65
N ASN A 104 18.88 0.18 7.90
CA ASN A 104 20.05 0.79 7.28
C ASN A 104 20.61 -0.02 6.10
N GLY A 105 20.04 -1.19 5.84
CA GLY A 105 20.38 -2.03 4.71
C GLY A 105 20.00 -1.43 3.36
N SER A 106 20.42 -2.08 2.29
CA SER A 106 20.02 -1.72 0.93
C SER A 106 18.50 -1.90 0.77
N PRO A 107 17.83 -1.04 -0.02
CA PRO A 107 16.42 -1.21 -0.32
C PRO A 107 16.16 -2.55 -1.03
N SER A 108 15.10 -3.25 -0.61
CA SER A 108 14.68 -4.49 -1.24
C SER A 108 14.33 -4.27 -2.71
N GLN A 109 14.78 -5.18 -3.58
CA GLN A 109 14.56 -5.16 -5.02
C GLN A 109 13.21 -5.78 -5.42
N GLN A 110 12.50 -6.36 -4.46
CA GLN A 110 11.17 -6.94 -4.63
C GLN A 110 10.13 -6.20 -3.80
N PHE A 111 8.89 -6.13 -4.27
CA PHE A 111 7.78 -5.69 -3.44
C PHE A 111 7.56 -6.64 -2.23
N ASN A 112 7.06 -6.08 -1.14
CA ASN A 112 6.65 -6.85 0.02
C ASN A 112 5.28 -6.40 0.50
N ILE A 113 4.25 -7.13 0.11
CA ILE A 113 2.84 -6.77 0.25
C ILE A 113 2.58 -5.43 -0.48
N VAL A 114 2.74 -5.42 -1.81
CA VAL A 114 2.27 -4.30 -2.63
C VAL A 114 0.77 -4.13 -2.40
N HIS A 115 0.33 -2.93 -1.94
CA HIS A 115 -0.94 -2.84 -1.24
C HIS A 115 -1.90 -1.78 -1.77
N GLY A 116 -1.45 -0.60 -2.11
CA GLY A 116 -2.26 0.47 -2.68
C GLY A 116 -1.76 0.89 -4.06
N VAL A 117 -2.66 1.32 -4.93
CA VAL A 117 -2.35 1.92 -6.23
C VAL A 117 -3.11 3.21 -6.42
N ARG A 118 -2.44 4.25 -6.97
CA ARG A 118 -3.07 5.50 -7.36
C ARG A 118 -2.50 6.00 -8.68
N LEU A 119 -3.39 6.26 -9.64
CA LEU A 119 -3.07 6.93 -10.88
C LEU A 119 -3.27 8.44 -10.75
N THR A 120 -2.41 9.20 -11.43
CA THR A 120 -2.47 10.65 -11.42
C THR A 120 -2.71 11.21 -12.82
N LYS A 121 -3.21 12.45 -12.87
CA LYS A 121 -3.56 13.15 -14.12
C LYS A 121 -2.38 13.31 -15.08
N ASP A 122 -1.16 13.33 -14.56
CA ASP A 122 0.07 13.41 -15.35
C ASP A 122 0.61 12.03 -15.78
N GLY A 123 -0.18 10.97 -15.56
CA GLY A 123 0.14 9.64 -16.06
C GLY A 123 1.10 8.83 -15.19
N LEU A 124 1.38 9.28 -13.98
CA LEU A 124 2.19 8.52 -13.04
C LEU A 124 1.33 7.54 -12.21
N VAL A 125 1.95 6.46 -11.78
CA VAL A 125 1.35 5.40 -10.99
C VAL A 125 2.09 5.32 -9.66
N TYR A 126 1.41 5.62 -8.56
CA TYR A 126 1.95 5.56 -7.20
C TYR A 126 1.58 4.23 -6.57
N ILE A 127 2.56 3.50 -6.10
CA ILE A 127 2.42 2.14 -5.57
C ILE A 127 2.88 2.10 -4.12
N ALA A 128 1.96 1.81 -3.21
CA ALA A 128 2.27 1.57 -1.80
C ALA A 128 2.89 0.18 -1.62
N ASP A 129 4.18 0.13 -1.38
CA ASP A 129 4.93 -1.08 -1.05
C ASP A 129 5.00 -1.21 0.48
N ARG A 130 3.92 -1.74 1.02
CA ARG A 130 3.53 -1.66 2.42
C ARG A 130 4.63 -2.07 3.38
N THR A 131 5.09 -3.32 3.31
CA THR A 131 6.05 -3.83 4.28
C THR A 131 7.45 -3.27 4.06
N ASN A 132 7.77 -2.81 2.86
CA ASN A 132 9.02 -2.10 2.59
C ASN A 132 8.99 -0.62 3.03
N SER A 133 7.84 -0.15 3.54
CA SER A 133 7.69 1.21 4.08
C SER A 133 8.01 2.29 3.07
N ARG A 134 7.56 2.13 1.81
CA ARG A 134 7.81 3.08 0.74
C ARG A 134 6.63 3.21 -0.21
N VAL A 135 6.60 4.31 -0.93
CA VAL A 135 5.76 4.47 -2.12
C VAL A 135 6.68 4.62 -3.31
N GLN A 136 6.55 3.74 -4.30
CA GLN A 136 7.27 3.83 -5.56
C GLN A 136 6.41 4.47 -6.64
N VAL A 137 7.04 5.23 -7.51
CA VAL A 137 6.43 5.96 -8.61
C VAL A 137 6.86 5.33 -9.93
N PHE A 138 5.90 5.07 -10.80
CA PHE A 138 6.14 4.46 -12.11
C PHE A 138 5.45 5.25 -13.22
N GLN A 139 5.91 5.06 -14.44
CA GLN A 139 5.12 5.31 -15.64
C GLN A 139 4.04 4.22 -15.77
N ARG A 140 3.02 4.47 -16.59
CA ARG A 140 1.95 3.48 -16.88
C ARG A 140 2.47 2.16 -17.47
N ASP A 141 3.63 2.18 -18.12
CA ASP A 141 4.25 0.97 -18.70
C ASP A 141 5.06 0.13 -17.69
N GLY A 142 5.19 0.59 -16.45
CA GLY A 142 5.95 -0.05 -15.39
C GLY A 142 7.40 0.45 -15.28
N THR A 143 7.80 1.44 -16.07
CA THR A 143 9.11 2.08 -15.91
C THR A 143 9.19 2.83 -14.58
N TYR A 144 10.17 2.47 -13.74
CA TYR A 144 10.41 3.13 -12.46
C TYR A 144 10.85 4.58 -12.65
N VAL A 145 10.32 5.46 -11.81
CA VAL A 145 10.65 6.90 -11.83
C VAL A 145 11.37 7.31 -10.55
N ASP A 146 10.77 7.09 -9.38
CA ASP A 146 11.30 7.55 -8.09
C ASP A 146 10.62 6.83 -6.92
N GLU A 147 11.05 7.10 -5.68
CA GLU A 147 10.40 6.57 -4.47
C GLU A 147 10.50 7.51 -3.27
N VAL A 148 9.55 7.40 -2.37
CA VAL A 148 9.64 7.99 -1.02
C VAL A 148 9.53 6.91 0.05
N VAL A 149 10.45 6.95 0.99
CA VAL A 149 10.45 6.05 2.14
C VAL A 149 9.72 6.70 3.32
N ILE A 150 8.73 6.00 3.85
CA ILE A 150 7.87 6.48 4.93
C ILE A 150 8.23 5.74 6.21
N ALA A 151 8.66 6.48 7.26
CA ALA A 151 8.99 5.91 8.58
C ALA A 151 9.84 4.62 8.47
N LYS A 152 10.99 4.71 7.84
CA LYS A 152 11.90 3.63 7.43
C LYS A 152 12.11 2.53 8.49
N ALA A 153 12.17 2.91 9.77
CA ALA A 153 12.40 1.98 10.87
C ALA A 153 11.16 1.23 11.36
N THR A 154 10.02 1.38 10.68
CA THR A 154 8.79 0.68 11.07
C THR A 154 8.97 -0.82 10.92
N MET A 155 8.76 -1.54 12.02
CA MET A 155 8.80 -3.00 12.07
C MET A 155 7.45 -3.62 11.71
N GLY A 156 7.39 -4.94 11.65
CA GLY A 156 6.17 -5.71 11.43
C GLY A 156 5.58 -5.48 10.04
N GLU A 157 4.43 -4.83 9.99
CA GLU A 157 3.63 -4.71 8.77
C GLU A 157 4.03 -3.55 7.85
N GLY A 158 5.07 -2.77 8.21
CA GLY A 158 5.48 -1.59 7.46
C GLY A 158 4.51 -0.40 7.56
N SER A 159 4.79 0.68 6.84
CA SER A 159 4.14 1.98 7.03
C SER A 159 3.40 2.54 5.81
N ALA A 160 3.59 2.02 4.61
CA ALA A 160 2.94 2.53 3.40
C ALA A 160 1.79 1.62 2.98
N TRP A 161 0.63 1.78 3.66
CA TRP A 161 -0.50 0.86 3.48
C TRP A 161 -1.39 1.24 2.31
N ASP A 162 -1.64 2.52 2.12
CA ASP A 162 -2.49 3.02 1.05
C ASP A 162 -2.09 4.44 0.67
N VAL A 163 -2.45 4.87 -0.54
CA VAL A 163 -2.09 6.17 -1.08
C VAL A 163 -3.25 6.82 -1.81
N ASP A 164 -3.36 8.14 -1.68
CA ASP A 164 -4.23 8.96 -2.51
C ASP A 164 -3.63 10.37 -2.67
N VAL A 165 -4.15 11.16 -3.60
CA VAL A 165 -3.63 12.48 -3.93
C VAL A 165 -4.66 13.57 -3.66
N SER A 166 -4.20 14.81 -3.45
CA SER A 166 -5.08 15.97 -3.35
C SER A 166 -5.82 16.24 -4.66
N PRO A 167 -7.05 16.77 -4.62
CA PRO A 167 -7.90 16.92 -5.81
C PRO A 167 -7.57 18.15 -6.66
N ASP A 168 -6.67 19.02 -6.21
CA ASP A 168 -6.24 20.21 -6.94
C ASP A 168 -5.69 19.83 -8.32
N GLU A 169 -5.59 20.81 -9.20
CA GLU A 169 -5.20 20.56 -10.60
C GLU A 169 -3.83 19.90 -10.71
N GLN A 170 -2.88 20.30 -9.88
CA GLN A 170 -1.52 19.77 -9.83
C GLN A 170 -1.41 18.48 -8.99
N GLN A 171 -2.47 18.12 -8.26
CA GLN A 171 -2.42 17.00 -7.29
C GLN A 171 -1.21 17.14 -6.37
N THR A 172 -1.13 18.31 -5.72
CA THR A 172 0.05 18.81 -5.01
C THR A 172 0.53 17.87 -3.91
N PHE A 173 -0.39 17.24 -3.19
CA PHE A 173 -0.08 16.39 -2.06
C PHE A 173 -0.38 14.93 -2.34
N LEU A 174 0.50 14.07 -1.86
CA LEU A 174 0.29 12.63 -1.73
C LEU A 174 0.03 12.33 -0.24
N TYR A 175 -1.06 11.64 0.05
CA TYR A 175 -1.39 11.16 1.38
C TYR A 175 -1.07 9.68 1.48
N VAL A 176 -0.41 9.26 2.56
CA VAL A 176 -0.03 7.87 2.78
C VAL A 176 -0.62 7.39 4.10
N ALA A 177 -1.46 6.37 4.05
CA ALA A 177 -1.99 5.71 5.23
C ALA A 177 -0.90 4.84 5.89
N ASP A 178 -0.71 5.02 7.18
CA ASP A 178 0.23 4.23 7.98
C ASP A 178 -0.53 3.50 9.09
N GLY A 179 -0.95 2.29 8.77
CA GLY A 179 -1.72 1.45 9.71
C GLY A 179 -0.89 0.98 10.90
N THR A 180 0.41 0.85 10.78
CA THR A 180 1.29 0.41 11.87
C THR A 180 1.53 1.53 12.88
N ASN A 181 1.88 2.73 12.40
CA ASN A 181 2.15 3.89 13.28
C ASN A 181 0.91 4.74 13.57
N GLN A 182 -0.25 4.36 13.01
CA GLN A 182 -1.55 4.98 13.31
C GLN A 182 -1.60 6.46 12.94
N ARG A 183 -1.23 6.78 11.69
CA ARG A 183 -1.23 8.15 11.16
C ARG A 183 -1.39 8.20 9.65
N VAL A 184 -1.65 9.39 9.16
CA VAL A 184 -1.58 9.72 7.73
C VAL A 184 -0.40 10.65 7.53
N TRP A 185 0.48 10.30 6.59
CA TRP A 185 1.59 11.14 6.16
C TRP A 185 1.17 12.05 5.02
N ILE A 186 1.73 13.24 4.98
CA ILE A 186 1.55 14.24 3.92
C ILE A 186 2.89 14.42 3.24
N VAL A 187 2.91 14.16 1.94
CA VAL A 187 4.11 14.22 1.11
C VAL A 187 3.88 15.26 0.00
N GLN A 188 4.86 16.11 -0.24
CA GLN A 188 4.87 16.98 -1.43
C GLN A 188 5.07 16.10 -2.66
N ARG A 189 4.05 15.96 -3.51
CA ARG A 189 4.09 14.99 -4.62
C ARG A 189 5.22 15.26 -5.63
N ALA A 190 5.48 16.52 -5.95
CA ALA A 190 6.48 16.89 -6.95
C ALA A 190 7.93 16.62 -6.53
N THR A 191 8.23 16.63 -5.24
CA THR A 191 9.59 16.45 -4.70
C THR A 191 9.74 15.19 -3.87
N LEU A 192 8.65 14.51 -3.59
CA LEU A 192 8.56 13.37 -2.67
C LEU A 192 9.04 13.70 -1.24
N GLU A 193 9.05 14.97 -0.85
CA GLU A 193 9.40 15.42 0.49
C GLU A 193 8.26 15.12 1.47
N VAL A 194 8.57 14.48 2.58
CA VAL A 194 7.63 14.26 3.68
C VAL A 194 7.46 15.56 4.46
N LEU A 195 6.30 16.20 4.34
CA LEU A 195 6.00 17.49 4.97
C LEU A 195 5.57 17.34 6.43
N GLY A 196 4.91 16.23 6.77
CA GLY A 196 4.41 15.99 8.11
C GLY A 196 3.45 14.81 8.18
N SER A 197 2.78 14.69 9.31
CA SER A 197 1.75 13.66 9.51
C SER A 197 0.75 14.08 10.57
N PHE A 198 -0.46 13.51 10.55
CA PHE A 198 -1.46 13.69 11.58
C PHE A 198 -2.05 12.36 12.05
N GLY A 199 -2.76 12.41 13.17
CA GLY A 199 -3.30 11.22 13.84
C GLY A 199 -2.34 10.59 14.84
N ARG A 200 -2.89 9.74 15.68
CA ARG A 200 -2.19 8.97 16.70
C ARG A 200 -3.00 7.74 17.05
N ARG A 201 -2.39 6.80 17.74
CA ARG A 201 -3.06 5.56 18.18
C ARG A 201 -4.20 5.86 19.17
N GLY A 202 -5.36 5.29 18.92
CA GLY A 202 -6.51 5.36 19.80
C GLY A 202 -7.83 5.04 19.11
N HIS A 203 -8.94 5.27 19.81
CA HIS A 203 -10.31 5.02 19.32
C HIS A 203 -11.19 6.28 19.37
N GLY A 204 -10.67 7.41 19.81
CA GLY A 204 -11.35 8.71 19.79
C GLY A 204 -11.41 9.31 18.38
N ALA A 205 -12.18 10.39 18.23
CA ALA A 205 -12.12 11.20 17.02
C ALA A 205 -10.70 11.77 16.85
N GLY A 206 -10.15 11.71 15.66
CA GLY A 206 -8.78 12.14 15.42
C GLY A 206 -7.70 11.11 15.82
N GLU A 207 -8.09 9.97 16.32
CA GLU A 207 -7.20 8.85 16.62
C GLU A 207 -7.44 7.71 15.64
N PHE A 208 -6.46 6.83 15.48
CA PHE A 208 -6.52 5.72 14.54
C PHE A 208 -6.23 4.38 15.21
N HIS A 209 -6.88 3.35 14.66
CA HIS A 209 -6.53 1.97 14.94
C HIS A 209 -6.55 1.15 13.65
N TRP A 210 -5.37 0.88 13.11
CA TRP A 210 -5.19 0.14 11.85
C TRP A 210 -5.90 0.77 10.65
N ILE A 211 -5.47 1.99 10.28
CA ILE A 211 -5.86 2.58 9.00
C ILE A 211 -5.43 1.63 7.90
N HIS A 212 -6.40 1.21 7.08
CA HIS A 212 -6.14 0.26 6.02
C HIS A 212 -6.35 0.88 4.63
N ARG A 213 -7.24 1.85 4.58
CA ARG A 213 -7.61 2.58 3.36
C ARG A 213 -7.73 4.05 3.64
N LEU A 214 -7.39 4.85 2.65
CA LEU A 214 -7.73 6.26 2.60
C LEU A 214 -8.23 6.65 1.20
N VAL A 215 -9.08 7.68 1.14
CA VAL A 215 -9.53 8.26 -0.12
C VAL A 215 -9.80 9.75 0.10
N VAL A 216 -9.50 10.56 -0.90
CA VAL A 216 -9.73 11.99 -0.91
C VAL A 216 -10.87 12.32 -1.88
N ASP A 217 -11.87 13.09 -1.43
CA ASP A 217 -12.95 13.55 -2.30
C ASP A 217 -12.56 14.81 -3.10
N SER A 218 -13.41 15.21 -4.04
CA SER A 218 -13.18 16.38 -4.89
C SER A 218 -13.16 17.72 -4.15
N GLN A 219 -13.55 17.74 -2.87
CA GLN A 219 -13.50 18.92 -2.00
C GLN A 219 -12.24 18.94 -1.11
N GLY A 220 -11.38 17.92 -1.21
CA GLY A 220 -10.19 17.77 -0.37
C GLY A 220 -10.46 17.12 0.99
N ASN A 221 -11.68 16.65 1.25
CA ASN A 221 -11.91 15.89 2.48
C ASN A 221 -11.30 14.49 2.35
N LEU A 222 -10.65 14.04 3.41
CA LEU A 222 -10.03 12.72 3.47
C LEU A 222 -10.91 11.77 4.27
N TYR A 223 -11.09 10.57 3.77
CA TYR A 223 -11.81 9.50 4.44
C TYR A 223 -10.85 8.37 4.75
N THR A 224 -10.89 7.86 5.97
CA THR A 224 -10.05 6.74 6.41
C THR A 224 -10.89 5.56 6.83
N GLY A 225 -10.53 4.37 6.34
CA GLY A 225 -11.13 3.10 6.73
C GLY A 225 -10.19 2.33 7.66
N GLU A 226 -10.70 1.91 8.81
CA GLU A 226 -9.96 1.15 9.80
C GLU A 226 -10.44 -0.31 9.87
N VAL A 227 -9.49 -1.22 9.99
CA VAL A 227 -9.76 -2.67 10.11
C VAL A 227 -9.52 -3.18 11.52
N ASN A 228 -9.70 -4.48 11.71
CA ASN A 228 -9.51 -5.17 12.98
C ASN A 228 -10.39 -4.57 14.10
N ARG A 229 -9.78 -4.03 15.16
CA ARG A 229 -10.52 -3.43 16.28
C ARG A 229 -11.00 -2.00 15.98
N GLY A 230 -10.47 -1.33 15.00
CA GLY A 230 -10.91 -0.01 14.57
C GLY A 230 -12.35 -0.04 14.07
N ARG A 231 -12.62 -0.84 13.03
CA ARG A 231 -13.95 -1.12 12.46
C ARG A 231 -14.80 0.13 12.25
N ARG A 232 -14.21 1.20 11.72
CA ARG A 232 -14.90 2.47 11.52
C ARG A 232 -14.41 3.19 10.27
N LEU A 233 -15.19 4.15 9.83
CA LEU A 233 -14.81 5.17 8.87
C LEU A 233 -14.72 6.52 9.59
N GLN A 234 -13.74 7.33 9.25
CA GLN A 234 -13.66 8.72 9.70
C GLN A 234 -13.57 9.63 8.48
N LYS A 235 -14.28 10.77 8.54
CA LYS A 235 -14.13 11.87 7.59
C LYS A 235 -13.31 12.96 8.25
N TRP A 236 -12.30 13.43 7.54
CA TRP A 236 -11.44 14.55 7.91
C TRP A 236 -11.76 15.69 6.95
N VAL A 237 -12.25 16.78 7.46
CA VAL A 237 -12.61 17.94 6.64
C VAL A 237 -11.38 18.83 6.49
N LEU A 238 -11.07 19.22 5.26
CA LEU A 238 -10.04 20.21 5.01
C LEU A 238 -10.46 21.52 5.69
N ALA A 239 -9.64 22.01 6.62
CA ALA A 239 -9.92 23.29 7.26
C ALA A 239 -9.77 24.42 6.23
N GLU A 240 -10.74 25.29 6.16
CA GLU A 240 -10.58 26.56 5.44
C GLU A 240 -9.51 27.39 6.15
N ASP A 241 -8.61 27.99 5.38
CA ASP A 241 -7.61 28.92 5.94
C ASP A 241 -8.33 30.11 6.58
N ASN A 242 -8.51 30.06 7.89
CA ASN A 242 -9.01 31.19 8.68
C ASN A 242 -7.94 32.28 8.91
N THR A 243 -6.94 32.38 8.05
CA THR A 243 -5.88 33.39 8.16
C THR A 243 -6.22 34.72 7.49
N ALA A 244 -7.49 35.00 7.26
CA ALA A 244 -7.94 36.31 6.75
C ALA A 244 -8.84 37.02 7.78
N THR A 245 -8.34 37.30 8.99
CA THR A 245 -8.82 38.39 9.84
C THR A 245 -7.86 38.66 11.00
N GLU A 246 -6.84 39.49 10.75
CA GLU A 246 -6.42 40.55 11.68
C GLU A 246 -5.66 41.62 10.89
#